data_fcb9f373a3a8f80eb07dbc6ebb528674
#
_entry.id   fcb9f373a3a8f80eb07dbc6ebb528674
#
_cell.length_a   1.000
_cell.length_b   1.000
_cell.length_c   1.000
_cell.angle_alpha   90.00
_cell.angle_beta   90.00
_cell.angle_gamma   90.00
#
_symmetry.space_group_name_H-M   'P 1'
#
loop_
_entity.id
_entity.type
_entity.pdbx_description
1 polymer ?
#
loop_
_entity_poly.entity_id
_entity_poly.type
_entity_poly.pdbx_seq_one_letter_code
_entity_poly.pdbx_strand_id
1 'polypeptide(L)'
;MPPTLKPAVSYSQHELPEVSQLLGLFRQAPWAKDRSLDDAKAMLQHTDLAICARDGERLIGFGRVLTDFVYRATIWDVIVDRAYQGQGVGTEIVKRILHHPQLQRVELFWLCTRRPGFYERLGFSAKEQTGMVWSRSKNSRLE
;
A
#
# COMPACT_ATOMS: atom_id res chain seq x y z
N MET A 1 27.85 2.10 -23.84
CA MET A 1 26.43 2.37 -23.56
C MET A 1 26.32 3.05 -22.22
N PRO A 2 25.78 4.25 -22.20
CA PRO A 2 25.51 4.83 -20.90
C PRO A 2 24.52 3.94 -20.15
N PRO A 3 24.66 3.79 -18.82
CA PRO A 3 23.70 3.05 -18.03
C PRO A 3 22.32 3.71 -18.17
N THR A 4 21.28 2.90 -18.35
CA THR A 4 19.92 3.38 -18.34
C THR A 4 19.66 3.99 -16.96
N LEU A 5 19.38 5.29 -16.90
CA LEU A 5 19.02 5.93 -15.65
C LEU A 5 17.70 5.34 -15.17
N LYS A 6 17.69 4.86 -13.93
CA LYS A 6 16.44 4.45 -13.29
C LYS A 6 15.53 5.66 -13.18
N PRO A 7 14.21 5.52 -13.40
CA PRO A 7 13.28 6.61 -13.16
C PRO A 7 13.50 7.18 -11.76
N ALA A 8 13.50 8.50 -11.66
CA ALA A 8 13.60 9.17 -10.37
C ALA A 8 12.24 9.08 -9.67
N VAL A 9 12.09 8.12 -8.78
CA VAL A 9 10.85 7.94 -8.02
C VAL A 9 10.92 8.79 -6.76
N SER A 10 9.91 9.63 -6.58
CA SER A 10 9.73 10.42 -5.36
C SER A 10 8.62 9.83 -4.51
N TYR A 11 8.71 10.05 -3.20
CA TYR A 11 7.76 9.52 -2.24
C TYR A 11 7.16 10.65 -1.42
N SER A 12 5.85 10.63 -1.21
CA SER A 12 5.17 11.55 -0.32
C SER A 12 4.46 10.77 0.78
N GLN A 13 4.38 11.35 1.97
CA GLN A 13 3.76 10.72 3.13
C GLN A 13 2.73 11.63 3.82
N HIS A 14 2.45 12.77 3.23
CA HIS A 14 1.51 13.76 3.77
C HIS A 14 0.41 14.14 2.77
N GLU A 15 0.44 13.59 1.57
CA GLU A 15 -0.51 13.91 0.53
C GLU A 15 -1.29 12.67 0.11
N LEU A 16 -2.60 12.83 -0.08
CA LEU A 16 -3.40 11.79 -0.71
C LEU A 16 -3.25 11.89 -2.23
N PRO A 17 -3.33 10.77 -2.94
CA PRO A 17 -3.23 10.79 -4.40
C PRO A 17 -4.52 11.32 -5.02
N GLU A 18 -4.45 11.73 -6.27
CA GLU A 18 -5.64 11.94 -7.07
C GLU A 18 -6.35 10.61 -7.28
N VAL A 19 -7.66 10.59 -7.06
CA VAL A 19 -8.48 9.39 -7.13
C VAL A 19 -8.39 8.72 -8.51
N SER A 20 -8.38 9.52 -9.58
CA SER A 20 -8.30 8.97 -10.95
C SER A 20 -6.99 8.21 -11.19
N GLN A 21 -5.88 8.71 -10.68
CA GLN A 21 -4.59 8.02 -10.79
C GLN A 21 -4.57 6.75 -9.92
N LEU A 22 -5.12 6.81 -8.72
CA LEU A 22 -5.21 5.64 -7.84
C LEU A 22 -6.05 4.54 -8.50
N LEU A 23 -7.17 4.89 -9.12
CA LEU A 23 -7.96 3.92 -9.88
C LEU A 23 -7.15 3.25 -10.98
N GLY A 24 -6.27 3.98 -11.64
CA GLY A 24 -5.36 3.40 -12.63
C GLY A 24 -4.49 2.29 -12.06
N LEU A 25 -3.98 2.47 -10.84
CA LEU A 25 -3.24 1.42 -10.13
C LEU A 25 -4.17 0.27 -9.73
N PHE A 26 -5.35 0.55 -9.22
CA PHE A 26 -6.32 -0.47 -8.81
C PHE A 26 -6.71 -1.40 -9.96
N ARG A 27 -6.78 -0.88 -11.18
CA ARG A 27 -7.08 -1.69 -12.38
C ARG A 27 -6.05 -2.78 -12.62
N GLN A 28 -4.84 -2.63 -12.10
CA GLN A 28 -3.76 -3.61 -12.25
C GLN A 28 -3.79 -4.70 -11.17
N ALA A 29 -4.61 -4.54 -10.13
CA ALA A 29 -4.68 -5.49 -9.02
C ALA A 29 -5.98 -6.30 -9.11
N PRO A 30 -5.92 -7.65 -9.16
CA PRO A 30 -7.12 -8.48 -9.29
C PRO A 30 -8.17 -8.25 -8.21
N TRP A 31 -7.73 -7.97 -7.00
CA TRP A 31 -8.61 -7.76 -5.85
C TRP A 31 -9.20 -6.35 -5.77
N ALA A 32 -8.73 -5.41 -6.61
CA ALA A 32 -9.17 -4.02 -6.58
C ALA A 32 -9.65 -3.50 -7.94
N LYS A 33 -9.54 -4.29 -9.00
CA LYS A 33 -9.79 -3.84 -10.38
C LYS A 33 -11.21 -3.32 -10.64
N ASP A 34 -12.17 -3.76 -9.85
CA ASP A 34 -13.59 -3.42 -10.04
C ASP A 34 -14.05 -2.27 -9.12
N ARG A 35 -13.14 -1.66 -8.36
CA ARG A 35 -13.46 -0.52 -7.50
C ARG A 35 -13.89 0.68 -8.33
N SER A 36 -14.92 1.38 -7.83
CA SER A 36 -15.45 2.58 -8.50
C SER A 36 -14.72 3.84 -8.06
N LEU A 37 -14.86 4.91 -8.86
CA LEU A 37 -14.31 6.22 -8.52
C LEU A 37 -14.91 6.74 -7.20
N ASP A 38 -16.22 6.63 -7.04
CA ASP A 38 -16.91 7.13 -5.86
C ASP A 38 -16.48 6.38 -4.60
N ASP A 39 -16.37 5.06 -4.66
CA ASP A 39 -15.93 4.26 -3.52
C ASP A 39 -14.46 4.51 -3.18
N ALA A 40 -13.61 4.64 -4.18
CA ALA A 40 -12.20 4.97 -3.96
C ALA A 40 -12.05 6.35 -3.30
N LYS A 41 -12.86 7.32 -3.71
CA LYS A 41 -12.89 8.65 -3.12
C LYS A 41 -13.32 8.60 -1.65
N ALA A 42 -14.40 7.86 -1.36
CA ALA A 42 -14.87 7.67 0.00
C ALA A 42 -13.82 6.96 0.87
N MET A 43 -13.18 5.94 0.33
CA MET A 43 -12.10 5.23 1.00
C MET A 43 -10.96 6.18 1.39
N LEU A 44 -10.53 7.04 0.49
CA LEU A 44 -9.44 7.99 0.79
C LEU A 44 -9.83 8.97 1.89
N GLN A 45 -11.08 9.38 1.96
CA GLN A 45 -11.57 10.27 3.02
C GLN A 45 -11.47 9.64 4.42
N HIS A 46 -11.43 8.30 4.49
CA HIS A 46 -11.34 7.54 5.73
C HIS A 46 -9.98 6.84 5.90
N THR A 47 -9.00 7.22 5.12
CA THR A 47 -7.63 6.71 5.21
C THR A 47 -6.82 7.64 6.11
N ASP A 48 -6.20 7.08 7.14
CA ASP A 48 -5.45 7.87 8.12
C ASP A 48 -4.13 8.38 7.54
N LEU A 49 -3.41 7.52 6.84
CA LEU A 49 -2.13 7.85 6.21
C LEU A 49 -1.99 7.11 4.89
N ALA A 50 -1.28 7.71 3.96
CA ALA A 50 -0.93 7.07 2.70
C ALA A 50 0.50 7.43 2.30
N ILE A 51 1.19 6.47 1.69
CA ILE A 51 2.46 6.70 1.02
C ILE A 51 2.20 6.64 -0.47
N CYS A 52 2.64 7.66 -1.18
CA CYS A 52 2.52 7.71 -2.64
C CYS A 52 3.92 7.73 -3.26
N ALA A 53 4.12 6.90 -4.26
CA ALA A 53 5.34 6.91 -5.07
C ALA A 53 5.00 7.47 -6.44
N ARG A 54 5.78 8.42 -6.92
CA ARG A 54 5.55 9.10 -8.20
C ARG A 54 6.81 9.13 -9.05
N ASP A 55 6.60 9.01 -10.34
CA ASP A 55 7.59 9.33 -11.36
C ASP A 55 7.12 10.62 -12.01
N GLY A 56 7.76 11.75 -11.66
CA GLY A 56 7.21 13.07 -11.98
C GLY A 56 5.87 13.27 -11.29
N GLU A 57 4.82 13.53 -12.08
CA GLU A 57 3.46 13.68 -11.55
C GLU A 57 2.65 12.39 -11.61
N ARG A 58 3.20 11.33 -12.21
CA ARG A 58 2.50 10.06 -12.37
C ARG A 58 2.60 9.23 -11.11
N LEU A 59 1.46 8.82 -10.57
CA LEU A 59 1.40 7.91 -9.44
C LEU A 59 1.76 6.49 -9.92
N ILE A 60 2.83 5.93 -9.35
CA ILE A 60 3.32 4.60 -9.74
C ILE A 60 3.33 3.61 -8.57
N GLY A 61 3.05 4.07 -7.38
CA GLY A 61 2.95 3.20 -6.21
C GLY A 61 2.11 3.84 -5.12
N PHE A 62 1.52 2.99 -4.27
CA PHE A 62 0.61 3.42 -3.24
C PHE A 62 0.59 2.40 -2.10
N GLY A 63 0.37 2.87 -0.89
CA GLY A 63 0.04 2.05 0.26
C GLY A 63 -0.68 2.92 1.26
N ARG A 64 -1.67 2.36 1.96
CA ARG A 64 -2.44 3.13 2.94
C ARG A 64 -2.50 2.44 4.29
N VAL A 65 -2.76 3.24 5.30
CA VAL A 65 -2.77 2.80 6.70
C VAL A 65 -4.05 3.24 7.37
N LEU A 66 -4.65 2.33 8.14
CA LEU A 66 -5.70 2.61 9.10
C LEU A 66 -5.13 2.38 10.49
N THR A 67 -5.31 3.33 11.41
CA THR A 67 -4.62 3.26 12.69
C THR A 67 -5.30 4.09 13.78
N ASP A 68 -5.07 3.69 15.04
CA ASP A 68 -5.40 4.51 16.20
C ASP A 68 -4.24 5.44 16.61
N PHE A 69 -3.11 5.38 15.91
CA PHE A 69 -1.88 6.14 16.19
C PHE A 69 -1.19 5.79 17.51
N VAL A 70 -1.67 4.80 18.25
CA VAL A 70 -1.16 4.44 19.58
C VAL A 70 -0.77 2.98 19.66
N TYR A 71 -1.71 2.08 19.38
CA TYR A 71 -1.49 0.65 19.58
C TYR A 71 -1.33 -0.13 18.29
N ARG A 72 -2.17 0.12 17.31
CA ARG A 72 -2.29 -0.74 16.13
C ARG A 72 -2.35 0.06 14.85
N ALA A 73 -1.76 -0.50 13.81
CA ALA A 73 -1.90 0.01 12.45
C ALA A 73 -2.09 -1.16 11.51
N THR A 74 -2.96 -1.00 10.52
CA THR A 74 -3.14 -1.97 9.46
C THR A 74 -2.74 -1.37 8.13
N ILE A 75 -2.00 -2.14 7.34
CA ILE A 75 -1.49 -1.73 6.03
C ILE A 75 -2.34 -2.37 4.95
N TRP A 76 -2.80 -1.56 4.00
CA TRP A 76 -3.71 -1.97 2.95
C TRP A 76 -3.29 -1.44 1.59
N ASP A 77 -3.69 -2.18 0.55
CA ASP A 77 -3.62 -1.71 -0.83
C ASP A 77 -2.21 -1.27 -1.26
N VAL A 78 -1.19 -2.05 -0.88
CA VAL A 78 0.17 -1.80 -1.36
C VAL A 78 0.24 -2.26 -2.81
N ILE A 79 0.35 -1.31 -3.73
CA ILE A 79 0.35 -1.57 -5.17
C ILE A 79 1.48 -0.80 -5.81
N VAL A 80 2.18 -1.46 -6.74
CA VAL A 80 3.20 -0.84 -7.58
C VAL A 80 2.83 -1.09 -9.04
N ASP A 81 2.87 -0.05 -9.86
CA ASP A 81 2.65 -0.15 -11.30
C ASP A 81 3.58 -1.20 -11.89
N ARG A 82 3.05 -2.02 -12.80
CA ARG A 82 3.81 -3.13 -13.42
C ARG A 82 5.13 -2.69 -14.00
N ALA A 83 5.18 -1.51 -14.60
CA ALA A 83 6.41 -1.00 -15.22
C ALA A 83 7.50 -0.68 -14.20
N TYR A 84 7.15 -0.57 -12.92
CA TYR A 84 8.07 -0.20 -11.85
C TYR A 84 8.30 -1.32 -10.83
N GLN A 85 7.71 -2.49 -11.03
CA GLN A 85 7.93 -3.64 -10.14
C GLN A 85 9.35 -4.17 -10.25
N GLY A 86 9.83 -4.79 -9.16
CA GLY A 86 11.19 -5.34 -9.12
C GLY A 86 12.28 -4.31 -8.91
N GLN A 87 11.95 -3.07 -8.59
CA GLN A 87 12.90 -1.96 -8.40
C GLN A 87 12.94 -1.45 -6.96
N GLY A 88 12.28 -2.14 -6.03
CA GLY A 88 12.29 -1.77 -4.62
C GLY A 88 11.25 -0.73 -4.21
N VAL A 89 10.32 -0.37 -5.10
CA VAL A 89 9.31 0.65 -4.79
C VAL A 89 8.38 0.17 -3.67
N GLY A 90 7.87 -1.06 -3.76
CA GLY A 90 7.00 -1.62 -2.72
C GLY A 90 7.70 -1.71 -1.37
N THR A 91 8.96 -2.12 -1.36
CA THR A 91 9.79 -2.16 -0.15
C THR A 91 9.93 -0.78 0.48
N GLU A 92 10.19 0.22 -0.33
CA GLU A 92 10.35 1.60 0.14
C GLU A 92 9.03 2.15 0.71
N ILE A 93 7.90 1.85 0.06
CA ILE A 93 6.58 2.25 0.57
C ILE A 93 6.36 1.69 1.98
N VAL A 94 6.57 0.39 2.17
CA VAL A 94 6.35 -0.25 3.47
C VAL A 94 7.32 0.29 4.51
N LYS A 95 8.59 0.48 4.17
CA LYS A 95 9.58 1.08 5.08
C LYS A 95 9.15 2.47 5.54
N ARG A 96 8.63 3.29 4.63
CA ARG A 96 8.17 4.64 4.98
C ARG A 96 6.93 4.62 5.86
N ILE A 97 6.09 3.59 5.73
CA ILE A 97 4.99 3.38 6.67
C ILE A 97 5.55 3.05 8.06
N LEU A 98 6.42 2.06 8.15
CA LEU A 98 6.97 1.62 9.44
C LEU A 98 7.74 2.72 10.16
N HIS A 99 8.39 3.61 9.43
CA HIS A 99 9.18 4.72 9.97
C HIS A 99 8.46 6.06 9.94
N HIS A 100 7.16 6.07 9.65
CA HIS A 100 6.39 7.31 9.59
C HIS A 100 6.42 8.03 10.94
N PRO A 101 6.68 9.34 10.97
CA PRO A 101 6.79 10.09 12.24
C PRO A 101 5.56 9.97 13.15
N GLN A 102 4.36 9.88 12.58
CA GLN A 102 3.12 9.79 13.34
C GLN A 102 2.82 8.38 13.87
N LEU A 103 3.60 7.37 13.47
CA LEU A 103 3.35 5.98 13.83
C LEU A 103 4.38 5.40 14.81
N GLN A 104 5.23 6.24 15.39
CA GLN A 104 6.32 5.77 16.24
C GLN A 104 5.87 5.17 17.58
N ARG A 105 4.63 5.45 18.01
CA ARG A 105 4.06 4.86 19.22
C ARG A 105 3.38 3.51 18.95
N VAL A 106 3.07 3.22 17.69
CA VAL A 106 2.34 2.01 17.31
C VAL A 106 3.19 0.78 17.58
N GLU A 107 2.67 -0.14 18.38
CA GLU A 107 3.38 -1.36 18.75
C GLU A 107 3.35 -2.41 17.66
N LEU A 108 2.19 -2.60 17.03
CA LEU A 108 1.99 -3.68 16.07
C LEU A 108 1.38 -3.16 14.77
N PHE A 109 1.99 -3.60 13.69
CA PHE A 109 1.49 -3.39 12.33
C PHE A 109 0.96 -4.71 11.79
N TRP A 110 -0.24 -4.68 11.23
CA TRP A 110 -0.93 -5.83 10.68
C TRP A 110 -1.14 -5.69 9.19
N LEU A 111 -1.09 -6.80 8.49
CA LEU A 111 -1.51 -6.86 7.09
C LEU A 111 -1.92 -8.29 6.75
N CYS A 112 -2.68 -8.43 5.66
CA CYS A 112 -2.96 -9.70 5.03
C CYS A 112 -2.29 -9.72 3.67
N THR A 113 -1.67 -10.83 3.29
CA THR A 113 -0.93 -10.92 2.04
C THR A 113 -0.94 -12.33 1.48
N ARG A 114 -0.83 -12.42 0.17
CA ARG A 114 -0.53 -13.68 -0.53
C ARG A 114 0.95 -13.83 -0.84
N ARG A 115 1.77 -12.83 -0.43
CA ARG A 115 3.22 -12.83 -0.64
C ARG A 115 3.97 -12.67 0.67
N PRO A 116 3.87 -13.66 1.58
CA PRO A 116 4.49 -13.52 2.89
C PRO A 116 6.00 -13.32 2.81
N GLY A 117 6.68 -13.92 1.84
CA GLY A 117 8.13 -13.77 1.69
C GLY A 117 8.57 -12.32 1.51
N PHE A 118 7.79 -11.52 0.80
CA PHE A 118 8.09 -10.10 0.62
C PHE A 118 8.10 -9.37 1.97
N TYR A 119 7.09 -9.60 2.80
CA TYR A 119 6.96 -8.94 4.09
C TYR A 119 7.89 -9.53 5.16
N GLU A 120 8.17 -10.82 5.08
CA GLU A 120 9.13 -11.45 6.01
C GLU A 120 10.51 -10.81 5.92
N ARG A 121 10.94 -10.42 4.73
CA ARG A 121 12.22 -9.72 4.52
C ARG A 121 12.23 -8.34 5.20
N LEU A 122 11.05 -7.79 5.47
CA LEU A 122 10.89 -6.50 6.16
C LEU A 122 10.70 -6.67 7.66
N GLY A 123 10.75 -7.88 8.18
CA GLY A 123 10.61 -8.17 9.60
C GLY A 123 9.22 -8.59 10.05
N PHE A 124 8.28 -8.74 9.14
CA PHE A 124 6.95 -9.25 9.47
C PHE A 124 6.99 -10.75 9.72
N SER A 125 6.12 -11.23 10.60
CA SER A 125 6.01 -12.65 10.93
C SER A 125 4.54 -13.07 10.99
N ALA A 126 4.26 -14.27 10.49
CA ALA A 126 2.95 -14.90 10.61
C ALA A 126 2.89 -15.93 11.75
N LYS A 127 3.94 -16.01 12.58
CA LYS A 127 3.99 -16.98 13.66
C LYS A 127 3.01 -16.63 14.77
N GLU A 128 2.39 -17.67 15.34
CA GLU A 128 1.52 -17.58 16.51
C GLU A 128 0.21 -16.82 16.31
N GLN A 129 -0.09 -16.40 15.09
CA GLN A 129 -1.33 -15.67 14.82
C GLN A 129 -2.00 -16.17 13.56
N THR A 130 -3.33 -16.23 13.58
CA THR A 130 -4.13 -16.62 12.44
C THR A 130 -5.09 -15.48 12.10
N GLY A 131 -4.94 -14.92 10.91
CA GLY A 131 -5.88 -13.96 10.38
C GLY A 131 -7.16 -14.68 9.96
N MET A 132 -8.31 -14.09 10.27
CA MET A 132 -9.60 -14.63 9.89
C MET A 132 -10.39 -13.55 9.17
N VAL A 133 -11.08 -13.93 8.10
CA VAL A 133 -11.86 -13.01 7.29
C VAL A 133 -13.31 -13.50 7.22
N TRP A 134 -14.23 -12.61 7.51
CA TRP A 134 -15.63 -12.81 7.18
C TRP A 134 -15.96 -11.88 6.01
N SER A 135 -16.45 -12.43 4.92
CA SER A 135 -16.79 -11.65 3.72
C SER A 135 -18.30 -11.57 3.55
N ARG A 136 -18.77 -10.38 3.23
CA ARG A 136 -20.20 -10.17 2.95
C ARG A 136 -20.64 -10.81 1.64
N SER A 137 -19.70 -11.03 0.72
CA SER A 137 -19.94 -11.64 -0.58
C SER A 137 -19.03 -12.83 -0.79
N LYS A 138 -19.59 -13.95 -1.30
CA LYS A 138 -18.78 -15.14 -1.64
C LYS A 138 -17.81 -14.86 -2.79
N ASN A 139 -18.05 -13.81 -3.56
CA ASN A 139 -17.21 -13.42 -4.70
C ASN A 139 -16.18 -12.35 -4.33
N SER A 140 -16.11 -11.97 -3.06
CA SER A 140 -15.10 -11.00 -2.61
C SER A 140 -13.71 -11.57 -2.80
N ARG A 141 -12.82 -10.75 -3.37
CA ARG A 141 -11.42 -11.11 -3.58
C ARG A 141 -10.59 -10.62 -2.40
N LEU A 142 -9.69 -11.48 -1.95
CA LEU A 142 -8.76 -11.16 -0.86
C LEU A 142 -7.41 -10.70 -1.42
N GLU A 143 -6.78 -9.80 -0.72
CA GLU A 143 -5.43 -9.31 -1.06
C GLU A 143 -4.36 -10.38 -1.00
#